data_a901a0b6c33c686281d4936055bc7670
#
_entry.id   a901a0b6c33c686281d4936055bc7670
#
_cell.length_a   1.000
_cell.length_b   1.000
_cell.length_c   1.000
_cell.angle_alpha   90.00
_cell.angle_beta   90.00
_cell.angle_gamma   90.00
#
_symmetry.space_group_name_H-M   'P 1'
#
loop_
_entity.id
_entity.type
_entity.pdbx_description
1 polymer ?
#
loop_
_entity_poly.entity_id
_entity_poly.type
_entity_poly.pdbx_seq_one_letter_code
_entity_poly.pdbx_strand_id
1 'polypeptide(L)' 'MGRTLKTINQIMQEEEQAFANFRRTLRRSDQLIFDELFAGAKKHIAAISQANHALPFEAILLAMLLEQAKEIKRLNSLDG' A
#
# COMPACT_ATOMS: atom_id res chain seq x y z
N MET A 1 31.67 7.14 1.87
CA MET A 1 31.24 6.51 1.46
C MET A 1 29.91 6.51 1.16
N GLY A 2 29.35 6.21 0.50
CA GLY A 2 28.11 6.36 0.06
C GLY A 2 27.05 5.84 0.91
N ARG A 3 26.01 6.53 1.15
CA ARG A 3 24.96 5.97 1.73
C ARG A 3 24.19 5.24 0.74
N THR A 4 23.76 4.04 0.98
CA THR A 4 22.88 3.28 0.14
C THR A 4 21.46 3.74 0.38
N LEU A 5 20.82 4.30 -0.63
CA LEU A 5 19.43 4.71 -0.52
C LEU A 5 18.54 3.51 -0.75
N LYS A 6 17.51 3.39 0.07
CA LYS A 6 16.55 2.32 -0.10
C LYS A 6 15.70 2.57 -1.33
N THR A 7 15.40 1.50 -2.06
CA THR A 7 14.45 1.59 -3.16
C THR A 7 13.04 1.69 -2.58
N ILE A 8 12.10 2.15 -3.40
CA ILE A 8 10.71 2.23 -2.94
C ILE A 8 10.17 0.82 -2.66
N ASN A 9 10.63 -0.18 -3.40
CA ASN A 9 10.21 -1.56 -3.12
C ASN A 9 10.68 -2.02 -1.76
N GLN A 10 11.91 -1.67 -1.38
CA GLN A 10 12.42 -1.99 -0.05
C GLN A 10 11.62 -1.30 1.04
N ILE A 11 11.30 -0.03 0.82
CA ILE A 11 10.49 0.73 1.78
C ILE A 11 9.13 0.07 1.96
N MET A 12 8.49 -0.32 0.87
CA MET A 12 7.18 -0.96 0.95
C MET A 12 7.25 -2.29 1.69
N GLN A 13 8.28 -3.08 1.43
CA GLN A 13 8.47 -4.34 2.14
C GLN A 13 8.66 -4.11 3.63
N GLU A 14 9.44 -3.11 3.99
CA GLU A 14 9.67 -2.80 5.40
C GLU A 14 8.41 -2.34 6.09
N GLU A 15 7.61 -1.53 5.40
CA GLU A 15 6.35 -1.08 5.97
C GLU A 15 5.39 -2.25 6.15
N GLU A 16 5.33 -3.14 5.17
CA GLU A 16 4.48 -4.32 5.27
C GLU A 16 4.91 -5.21 6.43
N GLN A 17 6.21 -5.42 6.58
CA GLN A 17 6.75 -6.25 7.66
C GLN A 17 6.55 -5.62 9.03
N ALA A 18 6.58 -4.28 9.08
CA ALA A 18 6.37 -3.57 10.35
C ALA A 18 4.99 -3.86 10.94
N PHE A 19 4.04 -4.25 10.10
CA PHE A 19 2.68 -4.56 10.54
C PHE A 19 2.41 -6.05 10.63
N ALA A 20 3.47 -6.88 10.62
CA ALA A 20 3.29 -8.34 10.66
C ALA A 20 2.53 -8.78 11.91
N ASN A 21 2.81 -8.18 13.06
CA ASN A 21 2.13 -8.52 14.29
C ASN A 21 0.65 -8.12 14.24
N PHE A 22 0.38 -6.95 13.71
CA PHE A 22 -0.99 -6.50 13.51
C PHE A 22 -1.75 -7.50 12.63
N ARG A 23 -1.15 -7.88 11.50
CA ARG A 23 -1.75 -8.83 10.58
C ARG A 23 -2.06 -10.15 11.27
N ARG A 24 -1.13 -10.60 12.10
CA ARG A 24 -1.27 -11.90 12.77
C ARG A 24 -2.46 -11.95 13.69
N THR A 25 -2.90 -10.81 14.23
CA THR A 25 -4.04 -10.76 15.14
C THR A 25 -5.38 -10.65 14.40
N LEU A 26 -5.35 -10.49 13.08
CA LEU A 26 -6.58 -10.39 12.31
C LEU A 26 -7.16 -11.77 12.01
N ARG A 27 -8.47 -11.82 11.78
CA ARG A 27 -9.12 -13.01 11.27
C ARG A 27 -8.55 -13.34 9.90
N ARG A 28 -8.62 -14.61 9.52
CA ARG A 28 -8.04 -15.04 8.25
C ARG A 28 -8.56 -14.24 7.05
N SER A 29 -9.87 -14.01 7.00
CA SER A 29 -10.45 -13.26 5.90
C SER A 29 -9.90 -11.83 5.85
N ASP A 30 -9.68 -11.23 7.02
CA ASP A 30 -9.15 -9.88 7.09
C ASP A 30 -7.67 -9.84 6.73
N GLN A 31 -6.93 -10.91 7.03
CA GLN A 31 -5.53 -10.99 6.62
C GLN A 31 -5.40 -10.94 5.11
N LEU A 32 -6.30 -11.62 4.41
CA LEU A 32 -6.28 -11.61 2.94
C LEU A 32 -6.58 -10.22 2.40
N ILE A 33 -7.54 -9.53 3.02
CA ILE A 33 -7.86 -8.15 2.63
C ILE A 33 -6.69 -7.23 2.91
N PHE A 34 -6.04 -7.40 4.06
CA PHE A 34 -4.84 -6.64 4.41
C PHE A 34 -3.77 -6.81 3.32
N ASP A 35 -3.53 -8.05 2.90
CA ASP A 35 -2.54 -8.32 1.86
C ASP A 35 -2.92 -7.64 0.55
N GLU A 36 -4.21 -7.59 0.25
CA GLU A 36 -4.68 -6.92 -0.96
C GLU A 36 -4.46 -5.41 -0.92
N LEU A 37 -4.52 -4.81 0.26
CA LEU A 37 -4.25 -3.39 0.38
C LEU A 37 -2.82 -3.07 -0.05
N PHE A 38 -1.85 -3.84 0.42
CA PHE A 38 -0.47 -3.62 0.01
C PHE A 38 -0.26 -3.97 -1.46
N ALA A 39 -0.91 -5.01 -1.94
CA ALA A 39 -0.83 -5.35 -3.37
C ALA A 39 -1.37 -4.21 -4.23
N GLY A 40 -2.47 -3.60 -3.80
CA GLY A 40 -3.04 -2.46 -4.51
C GLY A 40 -2.11 -1.26 -4.52
N ALA A 41 -1.46 -1.00 -3.38
CA ALA A 41 -0.51 0.12 -3.30
C ALA A 41 0.67 -0.09 -4.25
N LYS A 42 1.10 -1.34 -4.42
CA LYS A 42 2.24 -1.63 -5.30
C LYS A 42 1.97 -1.28 -6.75
N LYS A 43 0.71 -1.18 -7.14
CA LYS A 43 0.37 -0.74 -8.50
C LYS A 43 0.75 0.72 -8.75
N HIS A 44 1.00 1.46 -7.68
CA HIS A 44 1.31 2.89 -7.78
C HIS A 44 2.73 3.21 -7.36
N ILE A 45 3.64 2.26 -7.57
CA ILE A 45 5.03 2.42 -7.16
C ILE A 45 5.63 3.73 -7.71
N ALA A 46 5.37 4.03 -8.98
CA ALA A 46 5.93 5.23 -9.58
C ALA A 46 5.41 6.50 -8.89
N ALA A 47 4.12 6.53 -8.60
CA ALA A 47 3.53 7.69 -7.93
C ALA A 47 4.04 7.83 -6.51
N ILE A 48 4.16 6.71 -5.80
CA ILE A 48 4.70 6.71 -4.44
C ILE A 48 6.14 7.23 -4.46
N SER A 49 6.90 6.78 -5.46
CA SER A 49 8.29 7.19 -5.62
C SER A 49 8.43 8.69 -5.87
N GLN A 50 7.44 9.29 -6.54
CA GLN A 50 7.45 10.72 -6.82
C GLN A 50 7.02 11.57 -5.63
N ALA A 51 6.42 10.94 -4.63
CA ALA A 51 6.02 11.67 -3.43
C ALA A 51 7.26 11.93 -2.60
N ASN A 52 7.85 12.94 -2.73
CA ASN A 52 9.05 13.53 -2.11
C ASN A 52 9.69 12.79 -0.91
N HIS A 53 9.39 11.55 -0.72
CA HIS A 53 10.01 10.64 0.26
C HIS A 53 9.97 11.09 1.72
N ALA A 54 9.41 12.24 2.00
CA ALA A 54 9.36 12.71 3.38
C ALA A 54 8.40 11.85 4.20
N LEU A 55 7.34 11.33 3.57
CA LEU A 55 6.31 10.58 4.26
C LEU A 55 5.94 9.32 3.45
N PRO A 56 6.88 8.35 3.36
CA PRO A 56 6.64 7.19 2.50
C PRO A 56 5.44 6.36 2.92
N PHE A 57 5.21 6.20 4.22
CA PHE A 57 4.06 5.42 4.66
C PHE A 57 2.75 6.10 4.28
N GLU A 58 2.70 7.40 4.43
CA GLU A 58 1.51 8.16 4.06
C GLU A 58 1.22 8.06 2.57
N ALA A 59 2.28 8.07 1.76
CA ALA A 59 2.11 7.90 0.31
C ALA A 59 1.56 6.51 -0.01
N ILE A 60 2.03 5.50 0.71
CA ILE A 60 1.52 4.14 0.55
C ILE A 60 0.04 4.07 0.93
N LEU A 61 -0.32 4.69 2.06
CA LEU A 61 -1.72 4.73 2.49
C LEU A 61 -2.60 5.44 1.45
N LEU A 62 -2.10 6.54 0.89
CA LEU A 62 -2.86 7.26 -0.12
C LEU A 62 -3.07 6.41 -1.37
N ALA A 63 -2.04 5.63 -1.76
CA ALA A 63 -2.16 4.72 -2.89
C ALA A 63 -3.21 3.64 -2.60
N MET A 64 -3.25 3.13 -1.38
CA MET A 64 -4.27 2.16 -0.97
C MET A 64 -5.67 2.76 -1.09
N LEU A 65 -5.84 3.99 -0.60
CA LEU A 65 -7.12 4.68 -0.68
C LEU A 65 -7.52 4.93 -2.13
N LEU A 66 -6.56 5.28 -2.97
CA LEU A 66 -6.84 5.49 -4.38
C LEU A 66 -7.40 4.22 -5.03
N GLU A 67 -6.78 3.08 -4.75
CA GLU A 67 -7.27 1.81 -5.29
C GLU A 67 -8.65 1.49 -4.77
N GLN A 68 -8.91 1.75 -3.49
CA GLN A 68 -10.23 1.53 -2.92
C GLN A 68 -11.27 2.44 -3.55
N ALA A 69 -10.93 3.69 -3.77
CA ALA A 69 -11.83 4.63 -4.40
C ALA A 69 -12.17 4.20 -5.83
N LYS A 70 -11.16 3.73 -6.56
CA LYS A 70 -11.37 3.22 -7.93
C LYS A 70 -12.32 2.04 -7.92
N GLU A 71 -12.15 1.13 -6.98
CA GLU A 71 -13.00 -0.04 -6.89
C GLU A 71 -14.43 0.33 -6.56
N ILE A 72 -14.62 1.28 -5.65
CA ILE A 72 -15.96 1.76 -5.31
C ILE A 72 -16.64 2.37 -6.53
N LYS A 73 -15.90 3.18 -7.30
CA LYS A 73 -16.45 3.79 -8.51
C LYS A 73 -16.83 2.72 -9.53
N ARG A 74 -15.99 1.70 -9.67
CA ARG A 74 -16.26 0.60 -10.59
C ARG A 74 -17.54 -0.13 -10.21
N LEU A 75 -17.70 -0.43 -8.93
CA LEU A 75 -18.89 -1.15 -8.45
C LEU A 75 -20.14 -0.31 -8.61
N ASN A 76 -20.05 1.00 -8.34
CA ASN A 76 -21.20 1.89 -8.53
C ASN A 76 -21.60 1.99 -10.00
N SER A 77 -20.65 1.93 -10.91
CA SER A 77 -20.96 1.95 -12.34
C SER A 77 -21.74 0.71 -12.77
N LEU A 78 -21.47 -0.43 -12.13
CA LEU A 78 -22.20 -1.65 -12.47
C LEU A 78 -23.66 -1.60 -12.06
N ASP A 79 -23.95 -0.83 -11.02
CA ASP A 79 -25.32 -0.69 -10.53
C ASP A 79 -26.13 0.35 -11.28
N GLY A 80 -25.44 1.25 -11.92
CA GLY A 80 -26.08 2.35 -12.64
C GLY A 80 -26.37 2.05 -14.06
#